data_fc00ae9f68b0878522c32fb944de9f7a
#
_entry.id   fc00ae9f68b0878522c32fb944de9f7a
#
_cell.length_a   1.000
_cell.length_b   1.000
_cell.length_c   1.000
_cell.angle_alpha   90.00
_cell.angle_beta   90.00
_cell.angle_gamma   90.00
#
_symmetry.space_group_name_H-M   'P 1'
#
loop_
_entity.id
_entity.type
_entity.pdbx_description
1 polymer ?
#
loop_
_entity_poly.entity_id
_entity_poly.type
_entity_poly.pdbx_seq_one_letter_code
_entity_poly.pdbx_strand_id
1 'polypeptide(L)'
;MIELINTTVQTVPVGQSVVYNSTAVRSTCGRERHREGSAFVTLLPPGRYLVTFSANIAVPTGETVGEVSLGITQDGEVLGGSLMRATPAAVEEYFNVSSQHYVDTYCQCCVNVGVQNTGTIPVLVDNPNITVVRVCG
;
A
#
# COMPACT_ATOMS: atom_id res chain seq x y z
N MET A 1 12.32 10.41 3.08
CA MET A 1 11.92 9.00 3.18
C MET A 1 10.96 8.82 4.34
N ILE A 2 9.95 8.02 4.15
CA ILE A 2 9.02 7.65 5.22
C ILE A 2 8.76 6.14 5.12
N GLU A 3 8.62 5.48 6.26
CA GLU A 3 8.25 4.06 6.32
C GLU A 3 7.08 3.89 7.29
N LEU A 4 5.99 3.30 6.79
CA LEU A 4 4.78 3.06 7.56
C LEU A 4 4.52 1.57 7.66
N ILE A 5 3.99 1.17 8.80
CA ILE A 5 3.65 -0.22 9.10
C ILE A 5 2.27 -0.29 9.78
N ASN A 6 1.73 -1.48 9.85
CA ASN A 6 0.59 -1.77 10.70
C ASN A 6 0.94 -2.97 11.57
N THR A 7 0.78 -2.83 12.87
CA THR A 7 1.15 -3.86 13.84
C THR A 7 0.05 -4.89 14.06
N THR A 8 -1.11 -4.70 13.47
CA THR A 8 -2.25 -5.61 13.58
C THR A 8 -2.64 -6.16 12.21
N VAL A 9 -3.16 -7.38 12.20
CA VAL A 9 -3.75 -7.96 10.98
C VAL A 9 -5.05 -7.22 10.68
N GLN A 10 -5.27 -6.88 9.42
CA GLN A 10 -6.48 -6.19 8.98
C GLN A 10 -7.14 -6.92 7.82
N THR A 11 -8.47 -6.86 7.78
CA THR A 11 -9.23 -7.31 6.62
C THR A 11 -9.57 -6.09 5.78
N VAL A 12 -9.13 -6.10 4.53
CA VAL A 12 -9.35 -4.99 3.60
C VAL A 12 -10.45 -5.39 2.62
N PRO A 13 -11.64 -4.77 2.71
CA PRO A 13 -12.73 -5.05 1.76
C PRO A 13 -12.36 -4.67 0.33
N VAL A 14 -13.08 -5.23 -0.62
CA VAL A 14 -12.90 -4.92 -2.04
C VAL A 14 -13.05 -3.40 -2.26
N GLY A 15 -12.11 -2.82 -2.99
CA GLY A 15 -12.12 -1.39 -3.28
C GLY A 15 -11.63 -0.49 -2.15
N GLN A 16 -11.31 -1.04 -1.00
CA GLN A 16 -10.78 -0.28 0.14
C GLN A 16 -9.26 -0.35 0.17
N SER A 17 -8.67 0.50 0.99
CA SER A 17 -7.20 0.64 1.08
C SER A 17 -6.66 0.10 2.39
N VAL A 18 -5.41 -0.37 2.33
CA VAL A 18 -4.64 -0.77 3.51
C VAL A 18 -4.38 0.45 4.38
N VAL A 19 -4.59 0.34 5.69
CA VAL A 19 -4.33 1.41 6.65
C VAL A 19 -3.06 1.12 7.44
N TYR A 20 -2.41 2.19 7.93
CA TYR A 20 -1.17 2.09 8.69
C TYR A 20 -1.34 2.77 10.04
N ASN A 21 -1.00 2.07 11.11
CA ASN A 21 -1.18 2.58 12.48
C ASN A 21 0.12 3.07 13.11
N SER A 22 1.23 2.97 12.43
CA SER A 22 2.52 3.33 13.00
C SER A 22 3.48 3.83 11.93
N THR A 23 4.31 4.80 12.31
CA THR A 23 5.37 5.34 11.47
C THR A 23 6.69 4.77 11.96
N ALA A 24 7.27 3.82 11.22
CA ALA A 24 8.53 3.19 11.61
C ALA A 24 9.71 4.12 11.39
N VAL A 25 9.70 4.88 10.29
CA VAL A 25 10.73 5.89 9.99
C VAL A 25 10.02 7.17 9.57
N ARG A 26 10.29 8.25 10.30
CA ARG A 26 9.68 9.55 10.02
C ARG A 26 10.39 10.25 8.87
N SER A 27 9.63 11.03 8.11
CA SER A 27 10.20 11.93 7.12
C SER A 27 10.91 13.09 7.85
N THR A 28 12.19 13.27 7.55
CA THR A 28 12.98 14.36 8.15
C THR A 28 12.91 15.65 7.36
N CYS A 29 12.51 15.59 6.10
CA CYS A 29 12.44 16.74 5.21
C CYS A 29 11.02 17.28 5.03
N GLY A 30 10.03 16.64 5.62
CA GLY A 30 8.63 17.04 5.53
C GLY A 30 8.00 16.89 4.15
N ARG A 31 8.64 16.18 3.25
CA ARG A 31 8.15 15.99 1.89
C ARG A 31 7.12 14.89 1.76
N GLU A 32 7.20 13.89 2.64
CA GLU A 32 6.22 12.83 2.75
C GLU A 32 5.45 13.01 4.04
N ARG A 33 4.14 13.02 3.98
CA ARG A 33 3.27 13.24 5.14
C ARG A 33 2.29 12.11 5.31
N HIS A 34 2.10 11.70 6.54
CA HIS A 34 1.14 10.66 6.90
C HIS A 34 0.48 10.98 8.24
N ARG A 35 -0.81 10.75 8.29
CA ARG A 35 -1.60 10.81 9.52
C ARG A 35 -1.86 9.38 9.99
N GLU A 36 -1.50 9.05 11.22
CA GLU A 36 -1.69 7.71 11.76
C GLU A 36 -3.16 7.27 11.66
N GLY A 37 -3.36 6.02 11.25
CA GLY A 37 -4.68 5.48 10.97
C GLY A 37 -5.18 5.77 9.55
N SER A 38 -4.47 6.59 8.78
CA SER A 38 -4.80 6.88 7.39
C SER A 38 -4.27 5.79 6.45
N ALA A 39 -4.90 5.66 5.31
CA ALA A 39 -4.46 4.78 4.24
C ALA A 39 -3.46 5.44 3.29
N PHE A 40 -3.21 6.74 3.42
CA PHE A 40 -2.48 7.47 2.39
C PHE A 40 -1.24 8.17 2.91
N VAL A 41 -0.22 8.21 2.07
CA VAL A 41 0.95 9.07 2.22
C VAL A 41 0.80 10.22 1.24
N THR A 42 0.90 11.45 1.72
CA THR A 42 0.85 12.64 0.87
C THR A 42 2.27 13.05 0.49
N LEU A 43 2.52 13.14 -0.82
CA LEU A 43 3.82 13.50 -1.38
C LEU A 43 3.77 14.93 -1.89
N LEU A 44 4.74 15.75 -1.47
CA LEU A 44 4.79 17.16 -1.84
C LEU A 44 5.66 17.38 -3.09
N PRO A 45 5.26 18.32 -3.98
CA PRO A 45 6.05 18.67 -5.15
C PRO A 45 7.24 19.57 -4.81
N PRO A 46 8.23 19.67 -5.70
CA PRO A 46 8.41 18.86 -6.88
C PRO A 46 9.20 17.60 -6.55
N GLY A 47 9.03 16.54 -7.32
CA GLY A 47 9.90 15.40 -7.18
C GLY A 47 9.37 14.11 -7.78
N ARG A 48 10.27 13.17 -7.85
CA ARG A 48 9.94 11.79 -8.17
C ARG A 48 10.21 10.94 -6.94
N TYR A 49 9.26 10.11 -6.60
CA TYR A 49 9.32 9.24 -5.43
C TYR A 49 9.28 7.79 -5.85
N LEU A 50 10.03 6.95 -5.14
CA LEU A 50 9.92 5.50 -5.27
C LEU A 50 9.07 4.98 -4.13
N VAL A 51 7.96 4.36 -4.46
CA VAL A 51 7.05 3.73 -3.49
C VAL A 51 7.28 2.23 -3.53
N THR A 52 7.62 1.65 -2.39
CA THR A 52 7.84 0.21 -2.25
C THR A 52 6.88 -0.32 -1.19
N PHE A 53 6.14 -1.36 -1.54
CA PHE A 53 5.18 -1.98 -0.64
C PHE A 53 5.44 -3.47 -0.53
N SER A 54 5.31 -4.01 0.67
CA SER A 54 5.33 -5.45 0.91
C SER A 54 4.35 -5.80 2.02
N ALA A 55 3.79 -6.98 1.95
CA ALA A 55 2.88 -7.49 2.98
C ALA A 55 2.72 -9.01 2.82
N ASN A 56 2.19 -9.63 3.86
CA ASN A 56 1.70 -11.00 3.79
C ASN A 56 0.19 -10.93 3.62
N ILE A 57 -0.33 -11.59 2.60
CA ILE A 57 -1.76 -11.56 2.29
C ILE A 57 -2.37 -12.95 2.27
N ALA A 58 -3.66 -13.03 2.62
CA ALA A 58 -4.40 -14.29 2.68
C ALA A 58 -5.88 -14.06 2.42
N VAL A 59 -6.60 -15.16 2.21
CA VAL A 59 -8.07 -15.13 2.12
C VAL A 59 -8.64 -15.19 3.55
N PRO A 60 -9.56 -14.30 3.92
CA PRO A 60 -10.17 -14.34 5.25
C PRO A 60 -11.02 -15.59 5.47
N THR A 61 -11.12 -16.02 6.73
CA THR A 61 -12.04 -17.08 7.12
C THR A 61 -13.47 -16.65 6.80
N GLY A 62 -14.23 -17.56 6.22
CA GLY A 62 -15.61 -17.29 5.82
C GLY A 62 -15.77 -16.88 4.36
N GLU A 63 -14.67 -16.64 3.66
CA GLU A 63 -14.68 -16.32 2.24
C GLU A 63 -14.36 -17.57 1.41
N THR A 64 -14.83 -17.59 0.17
CA THR A 64 -14.46 -18.63 -0.80
C THR A 64 -13.04 -18.39 -1.26
N VAL A 65 -12.21 -19.42 -1.22
CA VAL A 65 -10.82 -19.34 -1.65
C VAL A 65 -10.73 -18.90 -3.11
N GLY A 66 -9.84 -17.96 -3.38
CA GLY A 66 -9.64 -17.42 -4.72
C GLY A 66 -8.47 -16.46 -4.75
N GLU A 67 -8.31 -15.78 -5.87
CA GLU A 67 -7.24 -14.79 -6.04
C GLU A 67 -7.47 -13.56 -5.18
N VAL A 68 -6.45 -13.16 -4.44
CA VAL A 68 -6.39 -11.87 -3.73
C VAL A 68 -5.38 -10.97 -4.42
N SER A 69 -5.66 -9.67 -4.44
CA SER A 69 -4.85 -8.72 -5.21
C SER A 69 -4.79 -7.37 -4.51
N LEU A 70 -3.59 -6.77 -4.52
CA LEU A 70 -3.36 -5.40 -4.06
C LEU A 70 -2.67 -4.63 -5.18
N GLY A 71 -2.84 -3.32 -5.18
CA GLY A 71 -2.14 -2.43 -6.11
C GLY A 71 -1.84 -1.09 -5.48
N ILE A 72 -0.71 -0.50 -5.86
CA ILE A 72 -0.35 0.85 -5.42
C ILE A 72 -1.23 1.84 -6.18
N THR A 73 -1.76 2.83 -5.46
CA THR A 73 -2.63 3.87 -6.04
C THR A 73 -1.98 5.23 -5.96
N GLN A 74 -2.27 6.05 -6.97
CA GLN A 74 -1.92 7.46 -7.01
C GLN A 74 -3.23 8.25 -7.16
N ASP A 75 -3.59 9.02 -6.14
CA ASP A 75 -4.84 9.77 -6.06
C ASP A 75 -6.07 8.89 -6.35
N GLY A 76 -6.05 7.66 -5.82
CA GLY A 76 -7.14 6.70 -5.97
C GLY A 76 -7.09 5.88 -7.26
N GLU A 77 -6.20 6.18 -8.18
CA GLU A 77 -6.04 5.43 -9.42
C GLU A 77 -4.98 4.35 -9.27
N VAL A 78 -5.34 3.10 -9.60
CA VAL A 78 -4.43 1.97 -9.48
C VAL A 78 -3.36 2.05 -10.57
N LEU A 79 -2.10 1.95 -10.15
CA LEU A 79 -0.97 1.92 -11.07
C LEU A 79 -0.79 0.48 -11.58
N GLY A 80 -1.02 0.27 -12.86
CA GLY A 80 -1.10 -1.08 -13.44
C GLY A 80 0.15 -1.92 -13.28
N GLY A 81 1.33 -1.29 -13.23
CA GLY A 81 2.59 -1.99 -13.04
C GLY A 81 2.86 -2.42 -11.60
N SER A 82 1.99 -2.08 -10.66
CA SER A 82 2.20 -2.34 -9.23
C SER A 82 1.34 -3.48 -8.68
N LEU A 83 0.59 -4.17 -9.52
CA LEU A 83 -0.33 -5.22 -9.05
C LEU A 83 0.41 -6.38 -8.42
N MET A 84 -0.08 -6.81 -7.26
CA MET A 84 0.44 -7.93 -6.49
C MET A 84 -0.68 -8.94 -6.30
N ARG A 85 -0.49 -10.17 -6.78
CA ARG A 85 -1.52 -11.19 -6.74
C ARG A 85 -1.03 -12.47 -6.10
N ALA A 86 -1.95 -13.15 -5.40
CA ALA A 86 -1.71 -14.47 -4.87
C ALA A 86 -3.01 -15.26 -4.94
N THR A 87 -2.91 -16.58 -5.11
CA THR A 87 -4.07 -17.46 -5.13
C THR A 87 -3.85 -18.55 -4.09
N PRO A 88 -4.18 -18.27 -2.81
CA PRO A 88 -4.02 -19.27 -1.75
C PRO A 88 -4.95 -20.46 -1.95
N ALA A 89 -4.50 -21.64 -1.53
CA ALA A 89 -5.29 -22.87 -1.62
C ALA A 89 -6.25 -23.02 -0.44
N ALA A 90 -6.05 -22.28 0.65
CA ALA A 90 -6.86 -22.34 1.86
C ALA A 90 -6.99 -20.96 2.47
N VAL A 91 -8.04 -20.77 3.31
CA VAL A 91 -8.18 -19.53 4.09
C VAL A 91 -7.03 -19.41 5.07
N GLU A 92 -6.66 -18.17 5.38
CA GLU A 92 -5.55 -17.83 6.30
C GLU A 92 -4.19 -18.42 5.88
N GLU A 93 -4.03 -18.80 4.64
CA GLU A 93 -2.75 -19.20 4.07
C GLU A 93 -2.08 -17.95 3.49
N TYR A 94 -1.01 -17.49 4.16
CA TYR A 94 -0.36 -16.24 3.83
C TYR A 94 0.73 -16.40 2.78
N PHE A 95 0.74 -15.48 1.82
CA PHE A 95 1.82 -15.34 0.84
C PHE A 95 2.39 -13.94 0.93
N ASN A 96 3.72 -13.83 0.86
CA ASN A 96 4.37 -12.54 0.80
C ASN A 96 4.26 -11.97 -0.62
N VAL A 97 3.83 -10.73 -0.70
CA VAL A 97 3.78 -10.00 -1.97
C VAL A 97 4.51 -8.67 -1.82
N SER A 98 5.10 -8.21 -2.89
CA SER A 98 5.77 -6.91 -2.91
C SER A 98 5.71 -6.29 -4.29
N SER A 99 5.78 -4.96 -4.32
CA SER A 99 5.81 -4.20 -5.56
C SER A 99 6.44 -2.85 -5.30
N GLN A 100 6.92 -2.21 -6.37
CA GLN A 100 7.41 -0.85 -6.30
C GLN A 100 7.01 -0.11 -7.56
N HIS A 101 6.86 1.21 -7.45
CA HIS A 101 6.47 2.06 -8.56
C HIS A 101 6.96 3.47 -8.32
N TYR A 102 7.37 4.15 -9.39
CA TYR A 102 7.68 5.58 -9.31
C TYR A 102 6.41 6.40 -9.37
N VAL A 103 6.39 7.49 -8.61
CA VAL A 103 5.31 8.46 -8.59
C VAL A 103 5.90 9.85 -8.76
N ASP A 104 5.44 10.59 -9.76
CA ASP A 104 5.89 11.95 -10.05
C ASP A 104 4.90 12.97 -9.50
N THR A 105 5.43 14.03 -8.91
CA THR A 105 4.63 15.14 -8.38
C THR A 105 4.91 16.46 -9.09
N TYR A 106 5.60 16.44 -10.23
CA TYR A 106 6.08 17.65 -10.88
C TYR A 106 4.98 18.60 -11.35
N CYS A 107 3.83 18.05 -11.77
CA CYS A 107 2.74 18.82 -12.35
C CYS A 107 1.55 18.97 -11.43
N GLN A 108 1.64 18.49 -10.19
CA GLN A 108 0.52 18.48 -9.24
C GLN A 108 0.92 19.12 -7.92
N CYS A 109 -0.06 19.68 -7.22
CA CYS A 109 0.19 20.24 -5.89
C CYS A 109 0.64 19.17 -4.92
N CYS A 110 -0.15 18.11 -4.76
CA CYS A 110 0.08 17.06 -3.77
C CYS A 110 -0.46 15.75 -4.35
N VAL A 111 0.23 14.68 -4.09
CA VAL A 111 -0.18 13.36 -4.56
C VAL A 111 -0.39 12.46 -3.35
N ASN A 112 -1.52 11.78 -3.29
CA ASN A 112 -1.81 10.80 -2.25
C ASN A 112 -1.54 9.40 -2.79
N VAL A 113 -0.70 8.66 -2.09
CA VAL A 113 -0.32 7.30 -2.46
C VAL A 113 -0.86 6.33 -1.42
N GLY A 114 -1.47 5.25 -1.88
CA GLY A 114 -1.97 4.20 -1.02
C GLY A 114 -1.85 2.84 -1.68
N VAL A 115 -2.40 1.83 -1.02
CA VAL A 115 -2.46 0.46 -1.54
C VAL A 115 -3.90 -0.02 -1.38
N GLN A 116 -4.51 -0.42 -2.49
CA GLN A 116 -5.92 -0.77 -2.56
C GLN A 116 -6.12 -2.24 -2.87
N ASN A 117 -7.18 -2.83 -2.31
CA ASN A 117 -7.65 -4.15 -2.73
C ASN A 117 -8.24 -4.04 -4.12
N THR A 118 -7.56 -4.62 -5.10
CA THR A 118 -7.95 -4.61 -6.50
C THR A 118 -8.60 -5.92 -6.94
N GLY A 119 -8.81 -6.84 -6.00
CA GLY A 119 -9.42 -8.15 -6.27
C GLY A 119 -10.93 -8.13 -6.16
N THR A 120 -11.51 -9.32 -6.12
CA THR A 120 -12.97 -9.52 -6.08
C THR A 120 -13.45 -10.04 -4.73
N ILE A 121 -12.55 -10.32 -3.81
CA ILE A 121 -12.84 -10.78 -2.44
C ILE A 121 -12.06 -9.95 -1.44
N PRO A 122 -12.52 -9.87 -0.17
CA PRO A 122 -11.74 -9.23 0.88
C PRO A 122 -10.39 -9.92 1.05
N VAL A 123 -9.39 -9.19 1.54
CA VAL A 123 -8.03 -9.72 1.73
C VAL A 123 -7.58 -9.46 3.16
N LEU A 124 -6.99 -10.48 3.79
CA LEU A 124 -6.26 -10.30 5.04
C LEU A 124 -4.88 -9.76 4.71
N VAL A 125 -4.48 -8.71 5.43
CA VAL A 125 -3.16 -8.09 5.27
C VAL A 125 -2.46 -8.13 6.62
N ASP A 126 -1.32 -8.80 6.64
CA ASP A 126 -0.47 -8.93 7.81
C ASP A 126 0.87 -8.27 7.54
N ASN A 127 1.32 -7.50 8.51
CA ASN A 127 2.62 -6.83 8.47
C ASN A 127 2.86 -6.02 7.19
N PRO A 128 1.93 -5.13 6.80
CA PRO A 128 2.16 -4.27 5.65
C PRO A 128 3.27 -3.27 5.94
N ASN A 129 4.10 -3.03 4.94
CA ASN A 129 5.18 -2.06 5.00
C ASN A 129 5.17 -1.24 3.72
N ILE A 130 5.02 0.06 3.84
CA ILE A 130 5.17 0.97 2.71
C ILE A 130 6.32 1.93 2.99
N THR A 131 7.25 2.00 2.06
CA THR A 131 8.40 2.89 2.12
C THR A 131 8.36 3.83 0.93
N VAL A 132 8.48 5.12 1.18
CA VAL A 132 8.50 6.13 0.13
C VAL A 132 9.78 6.94 0.25
N VAL A 133 10.54 6.98 -0.84
CA VAL A 133 11.81 7.70 -0.93
C VAL A 133 11.76 8.66 -2.10
N ARG A 134 12.13 9.92 -1.85
CA ARG A 134 12.31 10.88 -2.94
C ARG A 134 13.62 10.60 -3.64
N VAL A 135 13.55 10.27 -4.94
CA VAL A 135 14.72 9.85 -5.72
C VAL A 135 15.23 10.92 -6.67
N CYS A 136 14.41 11.93 -6.94
CA CYS A 136 14.79 13.02 -7.85
C CYS A 136 14.00 14.27 -7.49
N GLY A 137 14.67 15.39 -7.50
CA GLY A 137 14.02 16.66 -7.16
C GLY A 137 13.87 17.66 -8.28
#